data_7866b2b36dceb7e555ba336fcdfd25ce
#
_entry.id   7866b2b36dceb7e555ba336fcdfd25ce
#
_cell.length_a   1.000
_cell.length_b   1.000
_cell.length_c   1.000
_cell.angle_alpha   90.00
_cell.angle_beta   90.00
_cell.angle_gamma   90.00
#
_symmetry.space_group_name_H-M   'P 1'
#
loop_
_entity.id
_entity.type
_entity.pdbx_description
1 polymer ?
#
loop_
_entity_poly.entity_id
_entity_poly.type
_entity_poly.pdbx_seq_one_letter_code
_entity_poly.pdbx_strand_id
1 'polypeptide(L)'
;MDLGESDRARDHALSSYERSESGDDAILHARARAVLGRYYAKTGDADLALHHYTDALSTMGEAGDPLALVEVSILLGEVLQDSGRIEEALERYREALVISEANDLRMQIGELLARLGGVAPDRQRRMEYLQRALSVFRELGAQTRMREVQMMVHTAVMGR
;
A
#
# COMPACT_ATOMS: atom_id res chain seq x y z
N MET A 1 1.50 14.38 16.23
CA MET A 1 0.42 13.61 15.55
C MET A 1 -0.71 13.48 16.54
N ASP A 2 -1.87 14.00 16.22
CA ASP A 2 -2.96 14.13 17.20
C ASP A 2 -3.65 12.78 17.37
N LEU A 3 -3.45 12.14 18.54
CA LEU A 3 -4.11 10.86 18.89
C LEU A 3 -5.64 10.98 18.81
N GLY A 4 -6.19 12.17 19.08
CA GLY A 4 -7.63 12.44 19.00
C GLY A 4 -8.21 12.34 17.59
N GLU A 5 -7.46 12.65 16.53
CA GLU A 5 -7.92 12.45 15.14
C GLU A 5 -7.89 10.96 14.76
N SER A 6 -6.89 10.23 15.24
CA SER A 6 -6.80 8.78 14.99
C SER A 6 -7.93 8.01 15.67
N ASP A 7 -8.28 8.37 16.92
CA ASP A 7 -9.38 7.73 17.65
C ASP A 7 -10.75 8.04 17.01
N ARG A 8 -10.97 9.27 16.54
CA ARG A 8 -12.18 9.62 15.77
C ARG A 8 -12.28 8.82 14.46
N ALA A 9 -11.16 8.67 13.74
CA ALA A 9 -11.13 7.88 12.53
C ALA A 9 -11.47 6.41 12.79
N ARG A 10 -10.97 5.84 13.91
CA ARG A 10 -11.33 4.49 14.36
C ARG A 10 -12.84 4.39 14.64
N ASP A 11 -13.38 5.31 15.45
CA ASP A 11 -14.78 5.27 15.86
C ASP A 11 -15.72 5.41 14.65
N HIS A 12 -15.37 6.25 13.68
CA HIS A 12 -16.09 6.34 12.40
C HIS A 12 -15.98 5.05 11.58
N ALA A 13 -14.78 4.42 11.54
CA ALA A 13 -14.59 3.17 10.83
C ALA A 13 -15.37 2.01 11.49
N LEU A 14 -15.35 1.91 12.82
CA LEU A 14 -16.14 0.92 13.58
C LEU A 14 -17.65 1.13 13.33
N SER A 15 -18.13 2.35 13.44
CA SER A 15 -19.54 2.67 13.18
C SER A 15 -19.94 2.39 11.72
N SER A 16 -19.03 2.58 10.76
CA SER A 16 -19.29 2.23 9.36
C SER A 16 -19.25 0.73 9.14
N TYR A 17 -18.35 0.02 9.82
CA TYR A 17 -18.25 -1.42 9.80
C TYR A 17 -19.54 -2.07 10.35
N GLU A 18 -19.99 -1.69 11.55
CA GLU A 18 -21.22 -2.19 12.17
C GLU A 18 -22.47 -1.96 11.30
N ARG A 19 -22.55 -0.80 10.63
CA ARG A 19 -23.64 -0.51 9.71
C ARG A 19 -23.58 -1.33 8.42
N SER A 20 -22.39 -1.64 7.93
CA SER A 20 -22.22 -2.44 6.72
C SER A 20 -22.43 -3.93 6.96
N GLU A 21 -22.23 -4.43 8.19
CA GLU A 21 -22.58 -5.82 8.56
C GLU A 21 -24.10 -6.11 8.41
N SER A 22 -24.92 -5.08 8.59
CA SER A 22 -26.37 -5.18 8.46
C SER A 22 -26.91 -4.90 7.05
N GLY A 23 -26.05 -4.59 6.09
CA GLY A 23 -26.38 -4.22 4.70
C GLY A 23 -25.63 -5.05 3.66
N ASP A 24 -26.18 -5.09 2.43
CA ASP A 24 -25.60 -5.84 1.29
C ASP A 24 -24.37 -5.16 0.65
N ASP A 25 -23.77 -4.12 1.26
CA ASP A 25 -22.64 -3.37 0.68
C ASP A 25 -21.29 -3.91 1.15
N ALA A 26 -20.86 -5.02 0.52
CA ALA A 26 -19.58 -5.64 0.80
C ALA A 26 -18.37 -4.70 0.55
N ILE A 27 -18.47 -3.76 -0.40
CA ILE A 27 -17.41 -2.80 -0.71
C ILE A 27 -17.25 -1.81 0.44
N LEU A 28 -18.36 -1.28 0.96
CA LEU A 28 -18.34 -0.37 2.11
C LEU A 28 -17.73 -1.05 3.34
N HIS A 29 -18.08 -2.30 3.56
CA HIS A 29 -17.53 -3.13 4.64
C HIS A 29 -16.01 -3.31 4.50
N ALA A 30 -15.53 -3.66 3.30
CA ALA A 30 -14.10 -3.80 3.03
C ALA A 30 -13.33 -2.49 3.20
N ARG A 31 -13.92 -1.36 2.78
CA ARG A 31 -13.31 -0.03 2.99
C ARG A 31 -13.23 0.34 4.47
N ALA A 32 -14.26 0.06 5.26
CA ALA A 32 -14.23 0.27 6.71
C ALA A 32 -13.14 -0.57 7.38
N ARG A 33 -12.98 -1.84 6.98
CA ARG A 33 -11.86 -2.69 7.42
C ARG A 33 -10.49 -2.12 7.06
N ALA A 34 -10.33 -1.59 5.85
CA ALA A 34 -9.07 -0.97 5.43
C ALA A 34 -8.72 0.28 6.29
N VAL A 35 -9.74 1.05 6.72
CA VAL A 35 -9.55 2.18 7.66
C VAL A 35 -9.14 1.68 9.04
N LEU A 36 -9.74 0.60 9.55
CA LEU A 36 -9.33 -0.03 10.81
C LEU A 36 -7.90 -0.55 10.73
N GLY A 37 -7.54 -1.23 9.65
CA GLY A 37 -6.16 -1.67 9.41
C GLY A 37 -5.16 -0.52 9.48
N ARG A 38 -5.47 0.62 8.88
CA ARG A 38 -4.64 1.83 8.94
C ARG A 38 -4.55 2.42 10.35
N TYR A 39 -5.62 2.37 11.13
CA TYR A 39 -5.58 2.78 12.52
C TYR A 39 -4.61 1.91 13.33
N TYR A 40 -4.75 0.58 13.23
CA TYR A 40 -3.88 -0.35 13.95
C TYR A 40 -2.42 -0.28 13.50
N ALA A 41 -2.16 -0.10 12.21
CA ALA A 41 -0.80 0.14 11.71
C ALA A 41 -0.18 1.40 12.36
N LYS A 42 -0.94 2.49 12.49
CA LYS A 42 -0.47 3.73 13.13
C LYS A 42 -0.27 3.62 14.63
N THR A 43 -1.05 2.79 15.31
CA THR A 43 -0.94 2.56 16.76
C THR A 43 0.09 1.49 17.12
N GLY A 44 0.70 0.84 16.12
CA GLY A 44 1.75 -0.15 16.30
C GLY A 44 1.26 -1.58 16.51
N ASP A 45 -0.04 -1.84 16.33
CA ASP A 45 -0.60 -3.19 16.38
C ASP A 45 -0.59 -3.81 14.98
N ALA A 46 0.58 -4.34 14.61
CA ALA A 46 0.80 -4.91 13.28
C ALA A 46 -0.10 -6.11 12.99
N ASP A 47 -0.36 -6.95 13.98
CA ASP A 47 -1.17 -8.17 13.79
C ASP A 47 -2.62 -7.84 13.47
N LEU A 48 -3.22 -6.89 14.18
CA LEU A 48 -4.57 -6.39 13.87
C LEU A 48 -4.61 -5.67 12.52
N ALA A 49 -3.58 -4.88 12.21
CA ALA A 49 -3.49 -4.23 10.89
C ALA A 49 -3.47 -5.25 9.75
N LEU A 50 -2.62 -6.28 9.85
CA LEU A 50 -2.53 -7.37 8.87
C LEU A 50 -3.86 -8.11 8.72
N HIS A 51 -4.51 -8.44 9.83
CA HIS A 51 -5.82 -9.10 9.82
C HIS A 51 -6.86 -8.28 9.05
N HIS A 52 -7.04 -7.01 9.42
CA HIS A 52 -8.02 -6.13 8.77
C HIS A 52 -7.74 -5.90 7.28
N TYR A 53 -6.47 -5.73 6.89
CA TYR A 53 -6.12 -5.57 5.48
C TYR A 53 -6.34 -6.85 4.67
N THR A 54 -6.01 -8.03 5.22
CA THR A 54 -6.23 -9.31 4.55
C THR A 54 -7.71 -9.56 4.28
N ASP A 55 -8.55 -9.31 5.27
CA ASP A 55 -9.99 -9.46 5.14
C ASP A 55 -10.58 -8.46 4.13
N ALA A 56 -10.10 -7.21 4.15
CA ALA A 56 -10.52 -6.19 3.17
C ALA A 56 -10.15 -6.61 1.74
N LEU A 57 -8.93 -7.14 1.53
CA LEU A 57 -8.46 -7.59 0.21
C LEU A 57 -9.30 -8.75 -0.34
N SER A 58 -9.68 -9.72 0.49
CA SER A 58 -10.55 -10.82 0.08
C SER A 58 -11.86 -10.29 -0.49
N THR A 59 -12.53 -9.41 0.25
CA THR A 59 -13.81 -8.81 -0.17
C THR A 59 -13.68 -7.92 -1.41
N MET A 60 -12.61 -7.11 -1.51
CA MET A 60 -12.38 -6.22 -2.65
C MET A 60 -12.05 -7.00 -3.93
N GLY A 61 -11.34 -8.13 -3.80
CA GLY A 61 -11.06 -9.02 -4.94
C GLY A 61 -12.33 -9.59 -5.56
N GLU A 62 -13.27 -10.01 -4.75
CA GLU A 62 -14.58 -10.52 -5.18
C GLU A 62 -15.46 -9.41 -5.79
N ALA A 63 -15.35 -8.19 -5.27
CA ALA A 63 -16.12 -7.03 -5.74
C ALA A 63 -15.60 -6.42 -7.06
N GLY A 64 -14.37 -6.77 -7.50
CA GLY A 64 -13.80 -6.31 -8.75
C GLY A 64 -13.42 -4.81 -8.76
N ASP A 65 -12.93 -4.25 -7.64
CA ASP A 65 -12.38 -2.88 -7.55
C ASP A 65 -10.83 -2.94 -7.54
N PRO A 66 -10.17 -2.91 -8.72
CA PRO A 66 -8.73 -3.08 -8.81
C PRO A 66 -7.95 -1.92 -8.16
N LEU A 67 -8.48 -0.69 -8.16
CA LEU A 67 -7.80 0.43 -7.53
C LEU A 67 -7.77 0.27 -6.01
N ALA A 68 -8.93 -0.02 -5.38
CA ALA A 68 -9.00 -0.25 -3.95
C ALA A 68 -8.16 -1.46 -3.53
N LEU A 69 -8.17 -2.54 -4.32
CA LEU A 69 -7.37 -3.74 -4.09
C LEU A 69 -5.87 -3.40 -4.06
N VAL A 70 -5.39 -2.62 -5.02
CA VAL A 70 -3.99 -2.19 -5.10
C VAL A 70 -3.62 -1.27 -3.94
N GLU A 71 -4.46 -0.30 -3.60
CA GLU A 71 -4.20 0.62 -2.49
C GLU A 71 -4.08 -0.11 -1.14
N VAL A 72 -4.97 -1.07 -0.87
CA VAL A 72 -4.91 -1.86 0.36
C VAL A 72 -3.72 -2.83 0.34
N SER A 73 -3.37 -3.39 -0.82
CA SER A 73 -2.17 -4.23 -0.98
C SER A 73 -0.88 -3.46 -0.69
N ILE A 74 -0.80 -2.20 -1.08
CA ILE A 74 0.33 -1.31 -0.73
C ILE A 74 0.42 -1.15 0.79
N LEU A 75 -0.69 -0.85 1.46
CA LEU A 75 -0.73 -0.67 2.91
C LEU A 75 -0.36 -1.95 3.67
N LEU A 76 -0.85 -3.11 3.20
CA LEU A 76 -0.46 -4.41 3.75
C LEU A 76 1.04 -4.67 3.59
N GLY A 77 1.59 -4.38 2.41
CA GLY A 77 3.02 -4.50 2.15
C GLY A 77 3.88 -3.59 3.04
N GLU A 78 3.41 -2.38 3.36
CA GLU A 78 4.08 -1.47 4.31
C GLU A 78 4.15 -2.07 5.71
N VAL A 79 3.04 -2.60 6.23
CA VAL A 79 3.02 -3.22 7.56
C VAL A 79 3.92 -4.46 7.61
N LEU A 80 3.95 -5.26 6.55
CA LEU A 80 4.86 -6.40 6.44
C LEU A 80 6.32 -5.95 6.44
N GLN A 81 6.66 -4.91 5.68
CA GLN A 81 7.99 -4.33 5.63
C GLN A 81 8.43 -3.79 7.02
N ASP A 82 7.58 -3.03 7.69
CA ASP A 82 7.86 -2.45 9.01
C ASP A 82 7.99 -3.53 10.10
N SER A 83 7.33 -4.68 9.89
CA SER A 83 7.44 -5.87 10.75
C SER A 83 8.66 -6.75 10.40
N GLY A 84 9.51 -6.35 9.44
CA GLY A 84 10.66 -7.11 9.00
C GLY A 84 10.35 -8.31 8.09
N ARG A 85 9.10 -8.50 7.68
CA ARG A 85 8.63 -9.58 6.78
C ARG A 85 8.86 -9.19 5.31
N ILE A 86 10.12 -8.96 4.95
CA ILE A 86 10.52 -8.33 3.67
C ILE A 86 10.12 -9.16 2.45
N GLU A 87 10.29 -10.49 2.50
CA GLU A 87 9.94 -11.38 1.40
C GLU A 87 8.44 -11.34 1.10
N GLU A 88 7.62 -11.32 2.13
CA GLU A 88 6.16 -11.23 2.00
C GLU A 88 5.72 -9.85 1.50
N ALA A 89 6.39 -8.78 1.95
CA ALA A 89 6.15 -7.44 1.41
C ALA A 89 6.48 -7.35 -0.09
N LEU A 90 7.62 -7.93 -0.51
CA LEU A 90 8.01 -8.00 -1.91
C LEU A 90 6.99 -8.76 -2.77
N GLU A 91 6.48 -9.88 -2.29
CA GLU A 91 5.46 -10.66 -2.97
C GLU A 91 4.18 -9.84 -3.14
N ARG A 92 3.71 -9.21 -2.07
CA ARG A 92 2.52 -8.38 -2.06
C ARG A 92 2.63 -7.20 -3.04
N TYR A 93 3.76 -6.50 -3.05
CA TYR A 93 4.00 -5.41 -3.99
C TYR A 93 4.06 -5.88 -5.45
N ARG A 94 4.61 -7.08 -5.74
CA ARG A 94 4.64 -7.63 -7.11
C ARG A 94 3.24 -8.00 -7.61
N GLU A 95 2.43 -8.65 -6.79
CA GLU A 95 1.03 -8.96 -7.12
C GLU A 95 0.24 -7.69 -7.42
N ALA A 96 0.36 -6.68 -6.56
CA ALA A 96 -0.29 -5.39 -6.76
C ALA A 96 0.19 -4.68 -8.05
N LEU A 97 1.49 -4.82 -8.39
CA LEU A 97 2.04 -4.26 -9.63
C LEU A 97 1.41 -4.92 -10.86
N VAL A 98 1.25 -6.24 -10.88
CA VAL A 98 0.59 -6.96 -11.97
C VAL A 98 -0.85 -6.47 -12.15
N ILE A 99 -1.60 -6.31 -11.06
CA ILE A 99 -2.97 -5.78 -11.10
C ILE A 99 -2.98 -4.34 -11.64
N SER A 100 -2.03 -3.51 -11.18
CA SER A 100 -1.94 -2.11 -11.61
C SER A 100 -1.60 -1.99 -13.10
N GLU A 101 -0.69 -2.83 -13.61
CA GLU A 101 -0.32 -2.86 -15.04
C GLU A 101 -1.50 -3.33 -15.90
N ALA A 102 -2.24 -4.34 -15.46
CA ALA A 102 -3.43 -4.85 -16.17
C ALA A 102 -4.58 -3.84 -16.25
N ASN A 103 -4.64 -2.86 -15.33
CA ASN A 103 -5.69 -1.85 -15.24
C ASN A 103 -5.21 -0.42 -15.55
N ASP A 104 -3.99 -0.25 -16.07
CA ASP A 104 -3.36 1.05 -16.39
C ASP A 104 -3.37 2.08 -15.23
N LEU A 105 -3.20 1.59 -13.99
CA LEU A 105 -3.16 2.43 -12.79
C LEU A 105 -1.79 3.09 -12.65
N ARG A 106 -1.49 4.06 -13.51
CA ARG A 106 -0.15 4.64 -13.74
C ARG A 106 0.50 5.19 -12.47
N MET A 107 -0.25 5.86 -11.59
CA MET A 107 0.28 6.39 -10.33
C MET A 107 0.70 5.25 -9.41
N GLN A 108 -0.15 4.23 -9.25
CA GLN A 108 0.10 3.06 -8.41
C GLN A 108 1.27 2.22 -8.95
N ILE A 109 1.42 2.09 -10.28
CA ILE A 109 2.61 1.48 -10.90
C ILE A 109 3.88 2.19 -10.43
N GLY A 110 3.93 3.51 -10.52
CA GLY A 110 5.08 4.30 -10.06
C GLY A 110 5.37 4.11 -8.57
N GLU A 111 4.35 4.12 -7.73
CA GLU A 111 4.48 3.91 -6.28
C GLU A 111 4.97 2.50 -5.94
N LEU A 112 4.40 1.47 -6.55
CA LEU A 112 4.81 0.08 -6.33
C LEU A 112 6.24 -0.18 -6.78
N LEU A 113 6.65 0.36 -7.92
CA LEU A 113 8.04 0.29 -8.39
C LEU A 113 9.00 0.98 -7.42
N ALA A 114 8.64 2.14 -6.85
CA ALA A 114 9.45 2.81 -5.85
C ALA A 114 9.59 1.96 -4.57
N ARG A 115 8.50 1.34 -4.08
CA ARG A 115 8.51 0.45 -2.91
C ARG A 115 9.35 -0.80 -3.16
N LEU A 116 9.16 -1.47 -4.30
CA LEU A 116 9.98 -2.60 -4.70
C LEU A 116 11.47 -2.23 -4.76
N GLY A 117 11.79 -1.04 -5.29
CA GLY A 117 13.13 -0.49 -5.27
C GLY A 117 13.67 -0.18 -3.87
N GLY A 118 12.80 0.16 -2.93
CA GLY A 118 13.18 0.40 -1.54
C GLY A 118 13.58 -0.86 -0.78
N VAL A 119 12.90 -1.98 -1.05
CA VAL A 119 13.05 -3.24 -0.28
C VAL A 119 13.80 -4.34 -1.02
N ALA A 120 14.04 -4.23 -2.34
CA ALA A 120 14.73 -5.25 -3.10
C ALA A 120 16.14 -5.51 -2.54
N PRO A 121 16.50 -6.77 -2.20
CA PRO A 121 17.79 -7.09 -1.61
C PRO A 121 18.95 -6.93 -2.63
N ASP A 122 18.67 -7.23 -3.89
CA ASP A 122 19.64 -7.14 -4.97
C ASP A 122 19.76 -5.70 -5.50
N ARG A 123 21.01 -5.19 -5.56
CA ARG A 123 21.30 -3.82 -5.98
C ARG A 123 20.87 -3.54 -7.42
N GLN A 124 21.05 -4.50 -8.33
CA GLN A 124 20.70 -4.31 -9.73
C GLN A 124 19.17 -4.18 -9.86
N ARG A 125 18.43 -5.10 -9.26
CA ARG A 125 16.95 -5.06 -9.25
C ARG A 125 16.42 -3.79 -8.58
N ARG A 126 17.06 -3.36 -7.49
CA ARG A 126 16.73 -2.08 -6.82
C ARG A 126 16.81 -0.92 -7.80
N MET A 127 17.92 -0.81 -8.52
CA MET A 127 18.11 0.27 -9.49
C MET A 127 17.14 0.17 -10.66
N GLU A 128 16.86 -1.02 -11.18
CA GLU A 128 15.89 -1.25 -12.25
C GLU A 128 14.48 -0.75 -11.84
N TYR A 129 14.01 -1.12 -10.65
CA TYR A 129 12.73 -0.66 -10.13
C TYR A 129 12.68 0.87 -9.96
N LEU A 130 13.71 1.46 -9.34
CA LEU A 130 13.75 2.91 -9.12
C LEU A 130 13.82 3.70 -10.44
N GLN A 131 14.54 3.23 -11.44
CA GLN A 131 14.59 3.87 -12.76
C GLN A 131 13.24 3.79 -13.48
N ARG A 132 12.55 2.65 -13.41
CA ARG A 132 11.20 2.51 -13.96
C ARG A 132 10.21 3.45 -13.23
N ALA A 133 10.29 3.54 -11.90
CA ALA A 133 9.46 4.48 -11.13
C ALA A 133 9.67 5.93 -11.57
N LEU A 134 10.94 6.36 -11.75
CA LEU A 134 11.28 7.70 -12.24
C LEU A 134 10.70 7.98 -13.64
N SER A 135 10.71 6.98 -14.54
CA SER A 135 10.12 7.13 -15.88
C SER A 135 8.61 7.37 -15.78
N VAL A 136 7.91 6.53 -15.00
CA VAL A 136 6.46 6.66 -14.80
C VAL A 136 6.10 8.01 -14.19
N PHE A 137 6.77 8.44 -13.12
CA PHE A 137 6.48 9.73 -12.50
C PHE A 137 6.84 10.93 -13.36
N ARG A 138 7.85 10.80 -14.26
CA ARG A 138 8.18 11.83 -15.24
C ARG A 138 7.05 11.99 -16.27
N GLU A 139 6.55 10.88 -16.80
CA GLU A 139 5.43 10.89 -17.76
C GLU A 139 4.16 11.50 -17.15
N LEU A 140 3.92 11.25 -15.85
CA LEU A 140 2.80 11.81 -15.09
C LEU A 140 3.01 13.26 -14.63
N GLY A 141 4.21 13.83 -14.78
CA GLY A 141 4.54 15.15 -14.23
C GLY A 141 4.57 15.21 -12.70
N ALA A 142 4.69 14.07 -12.02
CA ALA A 142 4.62 13.94 -10.56
C ALA A 142 5.94 14.36 -9.88
N GLN A 143 6.23 15.65 -9.85
CA GLN A 143 7.52 16.23 -9.43
C GLN A 143 7.93 15.83 -8.01
N THR A 144 6.98 15.81 -7.07
CA THR A 144 7.26 15.43 -5.67
C THR A 144 7.72 13.97 -5.59
N ARG A 145 7.00 13.06 -6.23
CA ARG A 145 7.36 11.64 -6.28
C ARG A 145 8.70 11.39 -6.99
N MET A 146 8.97 12.13 -8.05
CA MET A 146 10.28 12.08 -8.72
C MET A 146 11.43 12.42 -7.77
N ARG A 147 11.29 13.48 -6.96
CA ARG A 147 12.33 13.86 -5.98
C ARG A 147 12.53 12.80 -4.92
N GLU A 148 11.47 12.21 -4.39
CA GLU A 148 11.53 11.12 -3.42
C GLU A 148 12.32 9.93 -3.98
N VAL A 149 11.98 9.49 -5.19
CA VAL A 149 12.69 8.36 -5.84
C VAL A 149 14.13 8.73 -6.20
N GLN A 150 14.42 9.97 -6.59
CA GLN A 150 15.79 10.42 -6.84
C GLN A 150 16.65 10.34 -5.57
N MET A 151 16.09 10.69 -4.39
CA MET A 151 16.78 10.51 -3.11
C MET A 151 17.04 9.02 -2.81
N MET A 152 16.08 8.14 -3.09
CA MET A 152 16.29 6.69 -2.95
C MET A 152 17.39 6.16 -3.86
N VAL A 153 17.45 6.61 -5.11
CA VAL A 153 18.55 6.29 -6.06
C VAL A 153 19.88 6.76 -5.51
N HIS A 154 19.96 7.99 -5.03
CA HIS A 154 21.18 8.55 -4.46
C HIS A 154 21.67 7.71 -3.27
N THR A 155 20.77 7.37 -2.33
CA THR A 155 21.09 6.51 -1.18
C THR A 155 21.55 5.13 -1.62
N ALA A 156 20.89 4.52 -2.62
CA ALA A 156 21.25 3.21 -3.14
C ALA A 156 22.63 3.20 -3.86
N VAL A 157 23.05 4.35 -4.40
CA VAL A 157 24.39 4.49 -5.05
C VAL A 157 25.48 4.75 -4.02
N MET A 158 25.20 5.59 -3.00
CA MET A 158 26.18 6.02 -1.99
C MET A 158 26.30 5.04 -0.82
N GLY A 159 25.28 4.22 -0.56
CA GLY A 159 25.31 3.18 0.46
C GLY A 159 26.23 2.05 0.04
N ARG A 160 27.53 2.15 0.45
CA ARG A 160 28.54 1.08 0.37
C ARG A 160 28.55 0.29 1.65
#